data_b5899401b8ff37f393a8ad0bef2a397d
#
_entry.id   b5899401b8ff37f393a8ad0bef2a397d
#
_cell.length_a   1.000
_cell.length_b   1.000
_cell.length_c   1.000
_cell.angle_alpha   90.00
_cell.angle_beta   90.00
_cell.angle_gamma   90.00
#
_symmetry.space_group_name_H-M   'P 1'
#
loop_
_entity.id
_entity.type
_entity.pdbx_description
1 polymer ?
#
loop_
_entity_poly.entity_id
_entity_poly.type
_entity_poly.pdbx_seq_one_letter_code
_entity_poly.pdbx_strand_id
1 'polypeptide(L)' 'MVQPGRYRHYKKGHEYEVLGVARHSETEEEYVVYRACYGDHGLWVRPTTMFLETVIVDGRSCPRFQFLTAL' A
#
# COMPACT_ATOMS: atom_id res chain seq x y z
N MET A 1 7.02 -6.31 7.92
CA MET A 1 6.97 -4.84 8.00
C MET A 1 6.93 -4.25 6.60
N VAL A 2 6.16 -3.20 6.40
CA VAL A 2 6.04 -2.57 5.09
C VAL A 2 7.21 -1.62 4.88
N GLN A 3 7.97 -1.82 3.80
CA GLN A 3 9.12 -0.98 3.48
C GLN A 3 8.64 0.30 2.79
N PRO A 4 9.13 1.47 3.17
CA PRO A 4 8.86 2.69 2.41
C PRO A 4 9.38 2.56 0.99
N GLY A 5 8.64 3.09 0.03
CA GLY A 5 9.03 2.97 -1.36
C GLY A 5 7.86 3.12 -2.29
N ARG A 6 8.11 2.81 -3.56
CA ARG A 6 7.06 2.87 -4.58
C ARG A 6 6.46 1.48 -4.77
N TYR A 7 5.14 1.45 -4.84
CA TYR A 7 4.36 0.22 -5.00
C TYR A 7 3.37 0.38 -6.14
N ARG A 8 2.98 -0.74 -6.75
CA ARG A 8 1.94 -0.76 -7.80
C ARG A 8 0.76 -1.57 -7.33
N HIS A 9 -0.44 -1.01 -7.45
CA HIS A 9 -1.67 -1.73 -7.14
C HIS A 9 -1.99 -2.70 -8.28
N TYR A 10 -2.41 -3.91 -7.93
CA TYR A 10 -2.60 -4.99 -8.90
C TYR A 10 -3.70 -4.70 -9.92
N LYS A 11 -4.72 -3.93 -9.55
CA LYS A 11 -5.95 -3.86 -10.33
C LYS A 11 -5.81 -2.99 -11.58
N LYS A 12 -5.34 -1.76 -11.44
CA LYS A 12 -5.22 -0.82 -12.55
C LYS A 12 -3.79 -0.40 -12.84
N GLY A 13 -2.85 -0.93 -12.08
CA GLY A 13 -1.45 -0.58 -12.24
C GLY A 13 -1.09 0.81 -11.73
N HIS A 14 -1.98 1.46 -10.99
CA HIS A 14 -1.69 2.75 -10.39
C HIS A 14 -0.58 2.60 -9.36
N GLU A 15 0.32 3.58 -9.32
CA GLU A 15 1.45 3.54 -8.42
C GLU A 15 1.24 4.45 -7.22
N TYR A 16 1.85 4.06 -6.10
CA TYR A 16 1.73 4.77 -4.83
C TYR A 16 3.09 4.82 -4.16
N GLU A 17 3.30 5.87 -3.40
CA GLU A 17 4.51 6.07 -2.63
C GLU A 17 4.19 5.80 -1.17
N VAL A 18 4.73 4.72 -0.60
CA VAL A 18 4.54 4.42 0.82
C VAL A 18 5.53 5.25 1.61
N LEU A 19 5.00 6.06 2.52
CA LEU A 19 5.80 6.95 3.35
C LEU A 19 6.23 6.28 4.65
N GLY A 20 5.41 5.37 5.16
CA GLY A 20 5.71 4.68 6.40
C GLY A 20 4.46 4.05 6.99
N VAL A 21 4.59 3.63 8.25
CA VAL A 21 3.50 3.01 9.01
C VAL A 21 3.21 3.92 10.21
N ALA A 22 1.93 4.20 10.43
CA ALA A 22 1.48 4.98 11.57
C ALA A 22 0.52 4.15 12.40
N ARG A 23 0.29 4.55 13.64
CA ARG A 23 -0.68 3.90 14.51
C ARG A 23 -1.90 4.77 14.71
N HIS A 24 -3.05 4.14 14.75
CA HIS A 24 -4.28 4.82 15.11
C HIS A 24 -4.16 5.28 16.57
N SER A 25 -4.43 6.56 16.84
CA SER A 25 -4.16 7.14 18.15
C SER A 25 -4.98 6.53 19.29
N GLU A 26 -6.12 5.92 18.98
CA GLU A 26 -6.99 5.33 20.02
C GLU A 26 -6.82 3.82 20.11
N THR A 27 -6.81 3.13 18.98
CA THR A 27 -6.77 1.66 18.96
C THR A 27 -5.37 1.11 18.88
N GLU A 28 -4.39 1.93 18.49
CA GLU A 28 -3.02 1.54 18.21
C GLU A 28 -2.88 0.56 17.04
N GLU A 29 -3.93 0.40 16.26
CA GLU A 29 -3.87 -0.40 15.05
C GLU A 29 -2.91 0.26 14.05
N GLU A 30 -2.10 -0.55 13.35
CA GLU A 30 -1.13 -0.04 12.39
C GLU A 30 -1.75 0.20 11.03
N TYR A 31 -1.42 1.34 10.45
CA TYR A 31 -1.87 1.74 9.11
C TYR A 31 -0.67 2.10 8.24
N VAL A 32 -0.73 1.68 6.98
CA VAL A 32 0.24 2.13 5.98
C VAL A 32 -0.20 3.51 5.50
N VAL A 33 0.72 4.46 5.51
CA VAL A 33 0.49 5.82 5.02
C VAL A 33 1.12 5.92 3.64
N TYR A 34 0.33 6.26 2.64
CA TYR A 34 0.84 6.29 1.26
C TYR A 34 0.19 7.41 0.46
N ARG A 35 0.90 7.83 -0.59
CA ARG A 35 0.47 8.92 -1.46
C ARG A 35 0.26 8.36 -2.87
N ALA A 36 -0.85 8.75 -3.49
CA ALA A 36 -1.10 8.39 -4.89
C ALA A 36 -0.10 9.12 -5.78
N CYS A 37 0.46 8.41 -6.77
CA CYS A 37 1.36 9.01 -7.76
C CYS A 37 0.58 9.45 -9.00
N TYR A 38 -0.71 9.72 -8.84
CA TYR A 38 -1.57 10.15 -9.93
C TYR A 38 -2.67 11.04 -9.35
N GLY A 39 -3.44 11.66 -10.24
CA GLY A 39 -4.55 12.53 -9.84
C GLY A 39 -4.07 13.69 -9.00
N ASP A 40 -4.72 13.93 -7.86
CA ASP A 40 -4.38 15.02 -6.96
C ASP A 40 -3.25 14.68 -5.99
N HIS A 41 -2.64 13.52 -6.12
CA HIS A 41 -1.55 13.06 -5.26
C HIS A 41 -1.96 13.03 -3.78
N GLY A 42 -3.20 12.63 -3.52
CA GLY A 42 -3.74 12.60 -2.15
C GLY A 42 -3.05 11.60 -1.26
N LEU A 43 -3.11 11.85 0.04
CA LEU A 43 -2.61 10.93 1.06
C LEU A 43 -3.73 10.00 1.50
N TRP A 44 -3.38 8.74 1.68
CA TRP A 44 -4.30 7.70 2.09
C TRP A 44 -3.70 6.87 3.21
N VAL A 45 -4.57 6.21 3.96
CA VAL A 45 -4.15 5.20 4.94
C VAL A 45 -4.96 3.93 4.69
N ARG A 46 -4.34 2.79 4.99
CA ARG A 46 -4.98 1.48 4.90
C ARG A 46 -4.43 0.62 6.02
N PRO A 47 -5.27 -0.15 6.72
CA PRO A 47 -4.75 -1.07 7.74
C PRO A 47 -3.65 -1.93 7.14
N THR A 48 -2.55 -2.10 7.89
CA THR A 48 -1.38 -2.83 7.40
C THR A 48 -1.75 -4.24 6.94
N THR A 49 -2.63 -4.92 7.68
CA THR A 49 -3.08 -6.27 7.31
C THR A 49 -3.75 -6.29 5.93
N MET A 50 -4.52 -5.26 5.62
CA MET A 50 -5.19 -5.16 4.31
C MET A 50 -4.20 -4.77 3.21
N PHE A 51 -3.23 -3.92 3.54
CA PHE A 51 -2.20 -3.52 2.57
C PHE A 51 -1.37 -4.73 2.13
N LEU A 52 -1.10 -5.65 3.06
CA LEU A 52 -0.26 -6.82 2.81
C LEU A 52 -1.03 -8.02 2.25
N GLU A 53 -2.34 -7.90 2.06
CA GLU A 53 -3.14 -9.00 1.53
C GLU A 53 -2.68 -9.43 0.15
N THR A 54 -2.78 -10.74 -0.10
CA THR A 54 -2.63 -11.27 -1.45
C THR A 54 -4.00 -11.38 -2.09
N VAL A 55 -4.03 -11.31 -3.41
CA VAL A 55 -5.25 -11.46 -4.20
C VAL A 55 -5.03 -12.53 -5.25
N ILE A 56 -6.12 -13.10 -5.76
CA ILE A 56 -6.05 -14.10 -6.81
C ILE A 56 -6.44 -13.45 -8.14
N VAL A 57 -5.54 -13.51 -9.10
CA VAL A 57 -5.75 -12.97 -10.45
C VAL A 57 -5.42 -14.09 -11.44
N ASP A 58 -6.41 -14.49 -12.26
CA ASP A 58 -6.27 -15.56 -13.24
C ASP A 58 -5.69 -16.82 -12.63
N GLY A 59 -6.18 -17.19 -11.43
CA GLY A 59 -5.77 -18.39 -10.72
C GLY A 59 -4.41 -18.28 -10.05
N ARG A 60 -3.79 -17.11 -10.07
CA ARG A 60 -2.48 -16.91 -9.44
C ARG A 60 -2.58 -15.96 -8.28
N SER A 61 -1.82 -16.27 -7.23
CA SER A 61 -1.69 -15.41 -6.07
C SER A 61 -0.73 -14.29 -6.37
N CYS A 62 -1.12 -13.05 -6.05
CA CYS A 62 -0.21 -11.91 -6.20
C CYS A 62 -0.49 -10.90 -5.07
N PRO A 63 0.52 -10.09 -4.70
CA PRO A 63 0.29 -9.08 -3.67
C PRO A 63 -0.68 -8.00 -4.19
N ARG A 64 -1.53 -7.50 -3.30
CA ARG A 64 -2.42 -6.39 -3.63
C ARG A 64 -1.61 -5.16 -4.06
N PHE A 65 -0.50 -4.90 -3.35
CA PHE A 65 0.46 -3.85 -3.69
C PHE A 65 1.82 -4.48 -3.88
N GLN A 66 2.38 -4.35 -5.06
CA GLN A 66 3.68 -4.91 -5.38
C GLN A 66 4.77 -3.88 -5.17
N PHE A 67 5.79 -4.21 -4.37
CA PHE A 67 6.94 -3.35 -4.17
C PHE A 67 7.72 -3.20 -5.46
N LEU A 68 8.07 -1.97 -5.82
CA LEU A 68 8.84 -1.68 -7.03
C LEU A 68 10.26 -1.23 -6.72
N THR A 69 10.39 -0.22 -5.86
CA THR A 69 11.70 0.33 -5.56
C THR A 69 11.65 1.14 -4.28
N ALA A 70 12.77 1.22 -3.56
CA ALA A 70 12.88 2.05 -2.38
C ALA A 70 12.88 3.53 -2.77
N LEU A 71 12.46 4.37 -1.83
CA LEU A 71 12.50 5.82 -2.02
C LEU A 71 13.93 6.34 -1.90
#